data_96ef5ded21cf29bf9ce76721432ddb68
#
_entry.id   96ef5ded21cf29bf9ce76721432ddb68
#
_cell.length_a   1.000
_cell.length_b   1.000
_cell.length_c   1.000
_cell.angle_alpha   90.00
_cell.angle_beta   90.00
_cell.angle_gamma   90.00
#
_symmetry.space_group_name_H-M   'P 1'
#
loop_
_entity.id
_entity.type
_entity.pdbx_description
1 polymer ?
#
loop_
_entity_poly.entity_id
_entity_poly.type
_entity_poly.pdbx_seq_one_letter_code
_entity_poly.pdbx_strand_id
1 'polypeptide(L)'
;MSYYVYMLESKGSKSITYVGYTNNIEKRLSLHNSGRGAKFTRGRKWKLIYKELFRSKKEAILREYYIKKNRTLRNKIKYKNL
;
A
#
# COMPACT_ATOMS: atom_id res chain seq x y z
N MET A 1 14.28 14.02 2.78
CA MET A 1 13.87 12.62 2.66
C MET A 1 12.51 12.52 2.04
N SER A 2 12.32 11.55 1.17
CA SER A 2 11.02 11.35 0.52
C SER A 2 10.26 10.21 1.17
N TYR A 3 8.95 10.32 1.12
CA TYR A 3 8.04 9.29 1.63
C TYR A 3 7.05 8.92 0.54
N TYR A 4 6.61 7.68 0.55
CA TYR A 4 5.63 7.17 -0.40
C TYR A 4 4.40 6.69 0.35
N VAL A 5 3.23 7.01 -0.22
CA VAL A 5 2.01 6.28 0.09
C VAL A 5 1.86 5.23 -0.99
N TYR A 6 1.56 4.01 -0.61
CA TYR A 6 1.50 2.89 -1.55
C TYR A 6 0.27 2.05 -1.30
N MET A 7 -0.15 1.34 -2.34
CA MET A 7 -1.22 0.36 -2.21
C MET A 7 -0.74 -0.97 -2.76
N LEU A 8 -1.00 -2.02 -2.01
CA LEU A 8 -0.69 -3.39 -2.39
C LEU A 8 -1.98 -4.14 -2.67
N GLU A 9 -1.89 -5.12 -3.56
CA GLU A 9 -2.98 -6.06 -3.80
C GLU A 9 -2.46 -7.47 -3.57
N SER A 10 -3.23 -8.29 -2.85
CA SER A 10 -2.84 -9.66 -2.60
C SER A 10 -3.03 -10.51 -3.85
N LYS A 11 -2.15 -11.48 -4.03
CA LYS A 11 -2.27 -12.45 -5.12
C LYS A 11 -3.22 -13.56 -4.68
N GLY A 12 -3.99 -14.09 -5.63
CA GLY A 12 -4.91 -15.18 -5.35
C GLY A 12 -6.33 -14.89 -5.76
N SER A 13 -7.24 -15.83 -5.51
CA SER A 13 -8.63 -15.76 -5.97
C SER A 13 -9.46 -14.68 -5.28
N LYS A 14 -9.15 -14.38 -4.02
CA LYS A 14 -9.80 -13.29 -3.29
C LYS A 14 -8.77 -12.21 -3.03
N SER A 15 -8.67 -11.26 -3.94
CA SER A 15 -7.71 -10.17 -3.77
C SER A 15 -8.25 -9.12 -2.82
N ILE A 16 -7.40 -8.71 -1.89
CA ILE A 16 -7.66 -7.59 -0.98
C ILE A 16 -6.55 -6.58 -1.13
N THR A 17 -6.79 -5.37 -0.65
CA THR A 17 -5.81 -4.30 -0.76
C THR A 17 -5.31 -3.86 0.61
N TYR A 18 -4.10 -3.34 0.63
CA TYR A 18 -3.49 -2.75 1.82
C TYR A 18 -2.85 -1.42 1.45
N VAL A 19 -3.09 -0.40 2.28
CA VAL A 19 -2.53 0.94 2.08
C VAL A 19 -1.57 1.24 3.22
N GLY A 20 -0.40 1.77 2.89
CA GLY A 20 0.59 2.14 3.89
C GLY A 20 1.46 3.31 3.41
N TYR A 21 2.42 3.71 4.25
CA TYR A 21 3.42 4.68 3.84
C TYR A 21 4.80 4.19 4.27
N THR A 22 5.82 4.62 3.53
CA THR A 22 7.20 4.21 3.79
C THR A 22 8.17 5.15 3.11
N ASN A 23 9.40 5.17 3.58
CA ASN A 23 10.48 5.86 2.87
C ASN A 23 11.23 4.93 1.91
N ASN A 24 10.89 3.65 1.87
CA ASN A 24 11.55 2.67 1.01
C ASN A 24 10.55 1.58 0.61
N ILE A 25 9.97 1.70 -0.58
CA ILE A 25 8.92 0.78 -1.05
C ILE A 25 9.45 -0.64 -1.22
N GLU A 26 10.63 -0.80 -1.83
CA GLU A 26 11.17 -2.14 -2.08
C GLU A 26 11.38 -2.92 -0.80
N LYS A 27 11.99 -2.26 0.20
CA LYS A 27 12.20 -2.89 1.50
C LYS A 27 10.87 -3.22 2.17
N ARG A 28 9.91 -2.30 2.13
CA ARG A 28 8.61 -2.49 2.78
C ARG A 28 7.81 -3.61 2.13
N LEU A 29 7.81 -3.66 0.79
CA LEU A 29 7.14 -4.73 0.06
C LEU A 29 7.74 -6.09 0.42
N SER A 30 9.07 -6.17 0.50
CA SER A 30 9.76 -7.38 0.91
C SER A 30 9.33 -7.81 2.32
N LEU A 31 9.20 -6.87 3.24
CA LEU A 31 8.73 -7.17 4.60
C LEU A 31 7.30 -7.71 4.60
N HIS A 32 6.40 -7.10 3.84
CA HIS A 32 5.03 -7.61 3.73
C HIS A 32 5.01 -9.03 3.19
N ASN A 33 5.79 -9.30 2.15
CA ASN A 33 5.83 -10.61 1.52
C ASN A 33 6.49 -11.69 2.39
N SER A 34 7.32 -11.28 3.35
CA SER A 34 7.94 -12.21 4.29
C SER A 34 7.17 -12.36 5.60
N GLY A 35 6.02 -11.69 5.71
CA GLY A 35 5.19 -11.75 6.91
C GLY A 35 5.63 -10.82 8.04
N ARG A 36 6.52 -9.87 7.76
CA ARG A 36 7.07 -8.95 8.76
C ARG A 36 6.60 -7.51 8.61
N GLY A 37 5.75 -7.23 7.62
CA GLY A 37 5.32 -5.87 7.35
C GLY A 37 4.25 -5.37 8.30
N ALA A 38 3.15 -6.09 8.39
CA ALA A 38 2.02 -5.77 9.26
C ALA A 38 1.25 -7.03 9.55
N LYS A 39 0.49 -7.04 10.65
CA LYS A 39 -0.35 -8.20 10.97
C LYS A 39 -1.32 -8.53 9.84
N PHE A 40 -1.95 -7.49 9.29
CA PHE A 40 -2.93 -7.64 8.23
C PHE A 40 -2.36 -8.33 6.98
N THR A 41 -1.08 -8.14 6.70
CA THR A 41 -0.46 -8.65 5.47
C THR A 41 0.18 -10.03 5.63
N ARG A 42 0.18 -10.59 6.84
CA ARG A 42 0.79 -11.91 7.09
C ARG A 42 0.08 -13.01 6.32
N GLY A 43 0.86 -13.97 5.83
CA GLY A 43 0.33 -15.16 5.18
C GLY A 43 -0.13 -14.96 3.75
N ARG A 44 0.10 -13.79 3.18
CA ARG A 44 -0.27 -13.50 1.80
C ARG A 44 0.92 -12.98 1.02
N LYS A 45 0.87 -13.14 -0.29
CA LYS A 45 1.83 -12.52 -1.20
C LYS A 45 1.20 -11.28 -1.79
N TRP A 46 1.99 -10.21 -1.93
CA TRP A 46 1.52 -8.88 -2.30
C TRP A 46 2.25 -8.36 -3.53
N LYS A 47 1.54 -7.58 -4.33
CA LYS A 47 2.16 -6.80 -5.41
C LYS A 47 1.82 -5.33 -5.24
N LEU A 48 2.73 -4.47 -5.66
CA LEU A 48 2.52 -3.03 -5.64
C LEU A 48 1.63 -2.64 -6.83
N ILE A 49 0.51 -1.96 -6.55
CA ILE A 49 -0.38 -1.50 -7.62
C ILE A 49 -0.46 0.03 -7.71
N TYR A 50 0.06 0.75 -6.71
CA TYR A 50 -0.02 2.20 -6.71
C TYR A 50 0.99 2.81 -5.75
N LYS A 51 1.52 3.98 -6.10
CA LYS A 51 2.38 4.76 -5.21
C LYS A 51 2.28 6.25 -5.51
N GLU A 52 2.43 7.07 -4.46
CA GLU A 52 2.51 8.52 -4.56
C GLU A 52 3.71 8.99 -3.75
N LEU A 53 4.44 9.98 -4.28
CA LEU A 53 5.61 10.54 -3.63
C LEU A 53 5.26 11.81 -2.87
N PHE A 54 5.75 11.91 -1.64
CA PHE A 54 5.60 13.09 -0.80
C PHE A 54 6.95 13.50 -0.23
N ARG A 55 7.12 14.79 0.00
CA ARG A 55 8.37 15.33 0.54
C ARG A 55 8.46 15.18 2.05
N SER A 56 7.34 15.08 2.74
CA SER A 56 7.32 14.98 4.19
C SER A 56 6.52 13.77 4.65
N LYS A 57 6.93 13.25 5.81
CA LYS A 57 6.22 12.16 6.47
C LYS A 57 4.78 12.57 6.81
N LYS A 58 4.60 13.80 7.27
CA LYS A 58 3.28 14.30 7.64
C LYS A 58 2.30 14.25 6.48
N GLU A 59 2.72 14.72 5.30
CA GLU A 59 1.89 14.67 4.11
C GLU A 59 1.53 13.23 3.74
N ALA A 60 2.51 12.33 3.81
CA ALA A 60 2.29 10.93 3.49
C ALA A 60 1.28 10.30 4.46
N ILE A 61 1.40 10.57 5.75
CA ILE A 61 0.48 10.05 6.76
C ILE A 61 -0.95 10.53 6.50
N LEU A 62 -1.13 11.82 6.19
CA LEU A 62 -2.45 12.37 5.92
C LEU A 62 -3.07 11.74 4.67
N ARG A 63 -2.27 11.55 3.63
CA ARG A 63 -2.75 10.92 2.39
C ARG A 63 -3.10 9.45 2.59
N GLU A 64 -2.27 8.73 3.33
CA GLU A 64 -2.55 7.33 3.67
C GLU A 64 -3.90 7.21 4.37
N TYR A 65 -4.12 8.07 5.36
CA TYR A 65 -5.37 8.08 6.12
C TYR A 65 -6.57 8.34 5.19
N TYR A 66 -6.44 9.33 4.30
CA TYR A 66 -7.48 9.67 3.35
C TYR A 66 -7.84 8.48 2.44
N ILE A 67 -6.81 7.81 1.90
CA ILE A 67 -7.01 6.68 1.00
C ILE A 67 -7.63 5.51 1.76
N LYS A 68 -7.18 5.24 2.98
CA LYS A 68 -7.73 4.16 3.81
C LYS A 68 -9.23 4.34 4.07
N LYS A 69 -9.67 5.57 4.24
CA LYS A 69 -11.09 5.87 4.50
C LYS A 69 -11.94 5.97 3.26
N ASN A 70 -11.33 5.99 2.08
CA ASN A 70 -12.05 6.22 0.84
C ASN A 70 -12.09 4.95 0.00
N ARG A 71 -13.12 4.12 0.24
CA ARG A 71 -13.28 2.86 -0.48
C ARG A 71 -13.44 3.05 -1.99
N THR A 72 -14.17 4.09 -2.39
CA THR A 72 -14.37 4.39 -3.81
C THR A 72 -13.04 4.66 -4.52
N LEU A 73 -12.17 5.45 -3.88
CA LEU A 73 -10.86 5.75 -4.42
C LEU A 73 -10.00 4.50 -4.50
N ARG A 74 -9.99 3.66 -3.45
CA ARG A 74 -9.24 2.40 -3.48
C ARG A 74 -9.69 1.49 -4.59
N ASN A 75 -10.99 1.40 -4.83
CA ASN A 75 -11.54 0.58 -5.92
C ASN A 75 -11.12 1.14 -7.29
N LYS A 76 -11.15 2.45 -7.47
CA LYS A 76 -10.68 3.07 -8.71
C LYS A 76 -9.22 2.72 -8.98
N ILE A 77 -8.37 2.81 -7.97
CA ILE A 77 -6.95 2.48 -8.11
C ILE A 77 -6.79 1.00 -8.47
N LYS A 78 -7.51 0.13 -7.75
CA LYS A 78 -7.43 -1.31 -7.96
C LYS A 78 -7.82 -1.71 -9.38
N TYR A 79 -8.93 -1.18 -9.88
CA TYR A 79 -9.45 -1.58 -11.19
C TYR A 79 -8.76 -0.87 -12.34
N LYS A 80 -8.15 0.28 -12.11
CA LYS A 80 -7.40 0.98 -13.14
C LYS A 80 -6.16 0.23 -13.58
N ASN A 81 -5.65 -0.66 -12.74
CA ASN A 81 -4.44 -1.43 -13.02
C ASN A 81 -4.72 -2.80 -13.65
N LEU A 82 -5.94 -3.04 -14.07
CA LEU A 82 -6.30 -4.28 -14.75
C LEU A 82 -6.02 -4.22 -16.25
#